data_0ca9e44950ea9ac318639ce215c86411
#
_entry.id   0ca9e44950ea9ac318639ce215c86411
#
_cell.length_a   1.000
_cell.length_b   1.000
_cell.length_c   1.000
_cell.angle_alpha   90.00
_cell.angle_beta   90.00
_cell.angle_gamma   90.00
#
_symmetry.space_group_name_H-M   'P 1'
#
loop_
_entity.id
_entity.type
_entity.pdbx_description
1 polymer ?
#
loop_
_entity_poly.entity_id
_entity_poly.type
_entity_poly.pdbx_seq_one_letter_code
_entity_poly.pdbx_strand_id
1 'polypeptide(L)'
;IGDEAQPLIIGERINPTGKKRFKQALIDHDIDYIISQGLEQEKAGAHALDVNVGSPEVDEVELIQEVVGKLQSILPLPLQIDTSNVEAMEKALRMYNGKALINSVNGKEETMEAVFPLVKKYGGVVIGLALDEDGIADTADGRVAVARKIYERAADYGIAKENVIIDGLCMTVSADPESALVTLETIRRIHDELGGNTILGVSNISFGLPARELINSYF
;
A
#
# COMPACT_ATOMS: atom_id res chain seq x y z
N ILE A 1 -9.52 -8.35 -10.32
CA ILE A 1 -8.59 -7.36 -10.89
C ILE A 1 -8.27 -7.82 -12.30
N GLY A 2 -8.43 -6.96 -13.29
CA GLY A 2 -8.19 -7.25 -14.70
C GLY A 2 -8.68 -6.10 -15.56
N ASP A 3 -8.42 -6.16 -16.86
CA ASP A 3 -8.59 -5.05 -17.83
C ASP A 3 -10.01 -4.46 -17.88
N GLU A 4 -11.03 -5.24 -17.52
CA GLU A 4 -12.43 -4.80 -17.48
C GLU A 4 -12.93 -4.50 -16.06
N ALA A 5 -12.07 -4.62 -15.04
CA ALA A 5 -12.48 -4.39 -13.66
C ALA A 5 -12.56 -2.88 -13.34
N GLN A 6 -13.56 -2.52 -12.56
CA GLN A 6 -13.64 -1.16 -12.00
C GLN A 6 -12.48 -0.94 -11.03
N PRO A 7 -11.95 0.30 -10.92
CA PRO A 7 -10.98 0.65 -9.90
C PRO A 7 -11.47 0.29 -8.50
N LEU A 8 -10.61 -0.28 -7.68
CA LEU A 8 -10.90 -0.60 -6.28
C LEU A 8 -10.38 0.52 -5.39
N ILE A 9 -11.20 0.88 -4.40
CA ILE A 9 -10.85 1.90 -3.40
C ILE A 9 -10.34 1.20 -2.15
N ILE A 10 -9.09 1.49 -1.78
CA ILE A 10 -8.50 1.07 -0.51
C ILE A 10 -8.57 2.25 0.44
N GLY A 11 -9.27 2.07 1.56
CA GLY A 11 -9.40 3.11 2.58
C GLY A 11 -8.14 3.20 3.42
N GLU A 12 -7.57 4.41 3.56
CA GLU A 12 -6.28 4.67 4.24
C GLU A 12 -6.46 5.58 5.48
N ARG A 13 -7.54 5.40 6.25
CA ARG A 13 -7.76 6.17 7.49
C ARG A 13 -7.07 5.55 8.71
N ILE A 14 -6.83 4.24 8.71
CA ILE A 14 -6.10 3.51 9.75
C ILE A 14 -4.60 3.66 9.50
N ASN A 15 -4.09 4.87 9.69
CA ASN A 15 -2.69 5.23 9.46
C ASN A 15 -2.35 6.50 10.26
N PRO A 16 -1.27 6.53 11.08
CA PRO A 16 -0.91 7.68 11.90
C PRO A 16 -0.35 8.87 11.11
N THR A 17 0.08 8.66 9.86
CA THR A 17 0.75 9.69 9.07
C THR A 17 -0.15 10.92 8.85
N GLY A 18 0.27 12.06 9.37
CA GLY A 18 -0.47 13.31 9.26
C GLY A 18 -1.77 13.40 10.07
N LYS A 19 -2.12 12.37 10.85
CA LYS A 19 -3.40 12.27 11.59
C LYS A 19 -3.15 12.26 13.12
N LYS A 20 -3.06 13.44 13.71
CA LYS A 20 -2.76 13.60 15.16
C LYS A 20 -3.68 12.82 16.08
N ARG A 21 -5.01 12.82 15.80
CA ARG A 21 -5.99 12.08 16.59
C ARG A 21 -5.75 10.57 16.52
N PHE A 22 -5.45 10.06 15.33
CA PHE A 22 -5.19 8.64 15.15
C PHE A 22 -3.89 8.22 15.85
N LYS A 23 -2.83 9.03 15.72
CA LYS A 23 -1.57 8.81 16.45
C LYS A 23 -1.80 8.76 17.97
N GLN A 24 -2.59 9.68 18.51
CA GLN A 24 -2.92 9.67 19.93
C GLN A 24 -3.71 8.42 20.34
N ALA A 25 -4.64 7.96 19.49
CA ALA A 25 -5.39 6.74 19.75
C ALA A 25 -4.49 5.49 19.81
N LEU A 26 -3.43 5.42 18.98
CA LEU A 26 -2.43 4.34 19.08
C LEU A 26 -1.71 4.38 20.44
N ILE A 27 -1.27 5.57 20.87
CA ILE A 27 -0.55 5.78 22.15
C ILE A 27 -1.45 5.43 23.34
N ASP A 28 -2.70 5.87 23.31
CA ASP A 28 -3.68 5.63 24.39
C ASP A 28 -4.30 4.22 24.35
N HIS A 29 -3.92 3.41 23.33
CA HIS A 29 -4.50 2.10 23.08
C HIS A 29 -6.04 2.14 22.93
N ASP A 30 -6.55 3.20 22.27
CA ASP A 30 -7.99 3.40 22.00
C ASP A 30 -8.42 2.56 20.79
N ILE A 31 -8.52 1.26 21.01
CA ILE A 31 -8.87 0.28 19.97
C ILE A 31 -10.25 0.56 19.38
N ASP A 32 -11.20 1.02 20.18
CA ASP A 32 -12.55 1.34 19.71
C ASP A 32 -12.54 2.47 18.67
N TYR A 33 -11.73 3.50 18.89
CA TYR A 33 -11.54 4.56 17.90
C TYR A 33 -10.88 4.03 16.62
N ILE A 34 -9.84 3.20 16.74
CA ILE A 34 -9.16 2.59 15.57
C ILE A 34 -10.15 1.79 14.74
N ILE A 35 -10.97 0.93 15.37
CA ILE A 35 -11.98 0.15 14.69
C ILE A 35 -13.08 1.02 14.08
N SER A 36 -13.47 2.11 14.73
CA SER A 36 -14.45 3.05 14.19
C SER A 36 -14.00 3.64 12.84
N GLN A 37 -12.70 3.86 12.66
CA GLN A 37 -12.15 4.33 11.37
C GLN A 37 -12.35 3.28 10.27
N GLY A 38 -12.25 2.00 10.58
CA GLY A 38 -12.55 0.92 9.63
C GLY A 38 -14.03 0.91 9.23
N LEU A 39 -14.94 0.99 10.22
CA LEU A 39 -16.38 1.02 10.00
C LEU A 39 -16.84 2.24 9.19
N GLU A 40 -16.25 3.40 9.41
CA GLU A 40 -16.54 4.61 8.64
C GLU A 40 -16.14 4.45 7.17
N GLN A 41 -15.01 3.83 6.90
CA GLN A 41 -14.52 3.59 5.54
C GLN A 41 -15.36 2.53 4.81
N GLU A 42 -15.78 1.47 5.49
CA GLU A 42 -16.74 0.49 4.93
C GLU A 42 -18.03 1.18 4.51
N LYS A 43 -18.63 1.98 5.41
CA LYS A 43 -19.85 2.75 5.12
C LYS A 43 -19.67 3.74 3.97
N ALA A 44 -18.46 4.26 3.79
CA ALA A 44 -18.12 5.16 2.68
C ALA A 44 -17.89 4.42 1.36
N GLY A 45 -17.91 3.08 1.34
CA GLY A 45 -17.78 2.27 0.14
C GLY A 45 -16.35 1.83 -0.20
N ALA A 46 -15.45 1.78 0.78
CA ALA A 46 -14.14 1.17 0.59
C ALA A 46 -14.28 -0.32 0.27
N HIS A 47 -13.41 -0.81 -0.62
CA HIS A 47 -13.37 -2.22 -1.03
C HIS A 47 -12.34 -3.04 -0.24
N ALA A 48 -11.35 -2.36 0.35
CA ALA A 48 -10.35 -2.91 1.26
C ALA A 48 -9.90 -1.81 2.23
N LEU A 49 -9.24 -2.20 3.31
CA LEU A 49 -8.69 -1.27 4.30
C LEU A 49 -7.18 -1.42 4.41
N ASP A 50 -6.48 -0.30 4.28
CA ASP A 50 -5.08 -0.19 4.65
C ASP A 50 -4.95 -0.08 6.17
N VAL A 51 -4.04 -0.87 6.76
CA VAL A 51 -3.84 -0.96 8.21
C VAL A 51 -2.38 -0.72 8.53
N ASN A 52 -2.10 0.49 9.00
CA ASN A 52 -0.80 0.92 9.49
C ASN A 52 -0.94 1.42 10.94
N VAL A 53 -0.22 0.79 11.85
CA VAL A 53 -0.16 1.17 13.26
C VAL A 53 1.25 1.56 13.70
N GLY A 54 2.16 1.74 12.74
CA GLY A 54 3.56 2.08 12.98
C GLY A 54 3.73 3.47 13.60
N SER A 55 4.18 3.50 14.84
CA SER A 55 4.56 4.72 15.54
C SER A 55 5.71 4.42 16.51
N PRO A 56 6.71 5.31 16.62
CA PRO A 56 7.82 5.11 17.56
C PRO A 56 7.41 4.95 19.03
N GLU A 57 6.20 5.39 19.38
CA GLU A 57 5.69 5.42 20.74
C GLU A 57 4.92 4.15 21.13
N VAL A 58 4.76 3.17 20.22
CA VAL A 58 3.99 1.94 20.48
C VAL A 58 4.77 0.69 20.10
N ASP A 59 4.41 -0.45 20.68
CA ASP A 59 4.85 -1.75 20.18
C ASP A 59 4.03 -2.13 18.94
N GLU A 60 4.59 -1.88 17.77
CA GLU A 60 3.92 -2.15 16.50
C GLU A 60 3.60 -3.64 16.32
N VAL A 61 4.50 -4.54 16.79
CA VAL A 61 4.35 -5.98 16.60
C VAL A 61 3.14 -6.53 17.38
N GLU A 62 2.91 -6.05 18.59
CA GLU A 62 1.74 -6.43 19.39
C GLU A 62 0.48 -5.75 18.87
N LEU A 63 0.55 -4.45 18.61
CA LEU A 63 -0.63 -3.65 18.25
C LEU A 63 -1.21 -4.04 16.89
N ILE A 64 -0.39 -4.34 15.87
CA ILE A 64 -0.90 -4.75 14.56
C ILE A 64 -1.67 -6.07 14.63
N GLN A 65 -1.23 -7.00 15.47
CA GLN A 65 -1.94 -8.26 15.67
C GLN A 65 -3.33 -8.03 16.27
N GLU A 66 -3.42 -7.20 17.29
CA GLU A 66 -4.68 -6.89 17.93
C GLU A 66 -5.64 -6.18 16.97
N VAL A 67 -5.17 -5.13 16.29
CA VAL A 67 -5.97 -4.34 15.35
C VAL A 67 -6.45 -5.21 14.18
N VAL A 68 -5.57 -5.99 13.56
CA VAL A 68 -5.94 -6.91 12.48
C VAL A 68 -6.96 -7.95 12.95
N GLY A 69 -6.74 -8.55 14.12
CA GLY A 69 -7.67 -9.54 14.70
C GLY A 69 -9.05 -8.94 14.97
N LYS A 70 -9.11 -7.73 15.52
CA LYS A 70 -10.38 -7.03 15.78
C LYS A 70 -11.09 -6.64 14.49
N LEU A 71 -10.39 -6.04 13.53
CA LEU A 71 -10.97 -5.65 12.22
C LEU A 71 -11.59 -6.86 11.52
N GLN A 72 -10.87 -7.98 11.42
CA GLN A 72 -11.39 -9.19 10.79
C GLN A 72 -12.63 -9.79 11.49
N SER A 73 -12.77 -9.59 12.79
CA SER A 73 -13.92 -10.11 13.55
C SER A 73 -15.20 -9.29 13.33
N ILE A 74 -15.07 -8.06 12.80
CA ILE A 74 -16.16 -7.09 12.70
C ILE A 74 -16.48 -6.76 11.25
N LEU A 75 -15.47 -6.66 10.38
CA LEU A 75 -15.59 -6.21 9.01
C LEU A 75 -15.31 -7.33 8.01
N PRO A 76 -16.11 -7.44 6.94
CA PRO A 76 -15.90 -8.42 5.88
C PRO A 76 -14.85 -7.97 4.84
N LEU A 77 -14.32 -6.75 4.96
CA LEU A 77 -13.40 -6.20 3.98
C LEU A 77 -12.00 -6.82 4.05
N PRO A 78 -11.36 -7.06 2.90
CA PRO A 78 -9.95 -7.43 2.86
C PRO A 78 -9.07 -6.35 3.51
N LEU A 79 -7.96 -6.80 4.14
CA LEU A 79 -6.99 -5.89 4.74
C LEU A 79 -5.71 -5.85 3.92
N GLN A 80 -5.14 -4.66 3.86
CA GLN A 80 -3.79 -4.37 3.41
C GLN A 80 -2.94 -4.15 4.65
N ILE A 81 -1.95 -5.01 4.84
CA ILE A 81 -1.00 -4.91 5.96
C ILE A 81 0.11 -3.96 5.54
N ASP A 82 0.11 -2.76 6.11
CA ASP A 82 1.05 -1.68 5.78
C ASP A 82 2.06 -1.47 6.91
N THR A 83 3.23 -2.02 6.72
CA THR A 83 4.36 -1.86 7.65
C THR A 83 5.70 -2.13 6.97
N SER A 84 6.72 -1.39 7.37
CA SER A 84 8.12 -1.67 7.03
C SER A 84 8.81 -2.62 8.04
N ASN A 85 8.16 -2.92 9.16
CA ASN A 85 8.65 -3.86 10.16
C ASN A 85 8.31 -5.29 9.74
N VAL A 86 9.33 -6.04 9.31
CA VAL A 86 9.17 -7.41 8.80
C VAL A 86 8.60 -8.36 9.85
N GLU A 87 8.93 -8.17 11.13
CA GLU A 87 8.37 -8.98 12.23
C GLU A 87 6.88 -8.69 12.42
N ALA A 88 6.49 -7.41 12.45
CA ALA A 88 5.10 -6.98 12.53
C ALA A 88 4.29 -7.52 11.34
N MET A 89 4.86 -7.43 10.12
CA MET A 89 4.28 -7.99 8.91
C MET A 89 4.04 -9.49 9.05
N GLU A 90 5.05 -10.26 9.45
CA GLU A 90 4.90 -11.72 9.61
C GLU A 90 3.86 -12.09 10.65
N LYS A 91 3.84 -11.41 11.80
CA LYS A 91 2.85 -11.65 12.85
C LYS A 91 1.43 -11.37 12.40
N ALA A 92 1.20 -10.26 11.71
CA ALA A 92 -0.10 -9.93 11.14
C ALA A 92 -0.55 -10.97 10.10
N LEU A 93 0.33 -11.35 9.17
CA LEU A 93 0.03 -12.34 8.12
C LEU A 93 -0.27 -13.72 8.68
N ARG A 94 0.39 -14.11 9.79
CA ARG A 94 0.16 -15.40 10.44
C ARG A 94 -1.26 -15.57 10.97
N MET A 95 -1.89 -14.50 11.41
CA MET A 95 -3.22 -14.54 11.98
C MET A 95 -4.32 -14.10 11.00
N TYR A 96 -3.95 -13.50 9.87
CA TYR A 96 -4.91 -13.03 8.90
C TYR A 96 -5.61 -14.18 8.17
N ASN A 97 -6.94 -14.19 8.21
CA ASN A 97 -7.75 -15.20 7.56
C ASN A 97 -8.14 -14.77 6.15
N GLY A 98 -7.34 -15.14 5.17
CA GLY A 98 -7.59 -14.81 3.77
C GLY A 98 -6.32 -14.45 3.02
N LYS A 99 -6.47 -13.88 1.84
CA LYS A 99 -5.37 -13.41 0.99
C LYS A 99 -5.12 -11.94 1.26
N ALA A 100 -4.13 -11.64 2.10
CA ALA A 100 -3.78 -10.26 2.45
C ALA A 100 -3.15 -9.50 1.27
N LEU A 101 -3.33 -8.16 1.26
CA LEU A 101 -2.44 -7.28 0.54
C LEU A 101 -1.27 -6.94 1.48
N ILE A 102 -0.06 -6.94 0.94
CA ILE A 102 1.19 -6.70 1.69
C ILE A 102 1.82 -5.42 1.18
N ASN A 103 1.87 -4.39 2.01
CA ASN A 103 2.41 -3.08 1.68
C ASN A 103 3.66 -2.83 2.56
N SER A 104 4.86 -2.87 2.03
CA SER A 104 5.24 -3.04 0.64
C SER A 104 6.63 -3.66 0.49
N VAL A 105 6.98 -3.97 -0.71
CA VAL A 105 8.36 -4.18 -1.17
C VAL A 105 8.74 -3.03 -2.10
N ASN A 106 10.01 -2.86 -2.39
CA ASN A 106 10.51 -1.96 -3.44
C ASN A 106 11.64 -2.64 -4.23
N GLY A 107 12.25 -1.94 -5.19
CA GLY A 107 13.31 -2.48 -6.02
C GLY A 107 14.67 -2.71 -5.34
N LYS A 108 14.79 -2.46 -4.03
CA LYS A 108 16.01 -2.77 -3.26
C LYS A 108 16.08 -4.25 -2.96
N GLU A 109 17.26 -4.86 -3.19
CA GLU A 109 17.45 -6.28 -2.92
C GLU A 109 17.12 -6.66 -1.48
N GLU A 110 17.56 -5.86 -0.51
CA GLU A 110 17.32 -6.09 0.92
C GLU A 110 15.82 -6.22 1.24
N THR A 111 14.96 -5.35 0.68
CA THR A 111 13.53 -5.41 0.95
C THR A 111 12.86 -6.59 0.26
N MET A 112 13.28 -6.92 -0.96
CA MET A 112 12.77 -8.08 -1.68
C MET A 112 13.13 -9.39 -0.99
N GLU A 113 14.38 -9.53 -0.52
CA GLU A 113 14.84 -10.69 0.25
C GLU A 113 14.11 -10.86 1.59
N ALA A 114 13.73 -9.76 2.23
CA ALA A 114 12.99 -9.80 3.49
C ALA A 114 11.50 -10.13 3.31
N VAL A 115 10.85 -9.57 2.28
CA VAL A 115 9.39 -9.60 2.13
C VAL A 115 8.91 -10.75 1.24
N PHE A 116 9.58 -11.08 0.14
CA PHE A 116 9.11 -12.13 -0.78
C PHE A 116 8.97 -13.52 -0.15
N PRO A 117 9.85 -13.95 0.79
CA PRO A 117 9.61 -15.20 1.53
C PRO A 117 8.28 -15.21 2.29
N LEU A 118 7.87 -14.06 2.87
CA LEU A 118 6.59 -13.93 3.55
C LEU A 118 5.41 -13.98 2.57
N VAL A 119 5.52 -13.25 1.45
CA VAL A 119 4.52 -13.32 0.38
C VAL A 119 4.30 -14.75 -0.09
N LYS A 120 5.39 -15.49 -0.35
CA LYS A 120 5.34 -16.89 -0.76
C LYS A 120 4.73 -17.78 0.31
N LYS A 121 5.15 -17.60 1.56
CA LYS A 121 4.71 -18.40 2.71
C LYS A 121 3.22 -18.26 2.99
N TYR A 122 2.69 -17.03 2.95
CA TYR A 122 1.31 -16.72 3.32
C TYR A 122 0.36 -16.57 2.12
N GLY A 123 0.88 -16.57 0.89
CA GLY A 123 0.07 -16.51 -0.33
C GLY A 123 -0.59 -15.15 -0.57
N GLY A 124 0.01 -14.07 -0.09
CA GLY A 124 -0.51 -12.70 -0.24
C GLY A 124 -0.35 -12.12 -1.64
N VAL A 125 -0.89 -10.92 -1.82
CA VAL A 125 -0.61 -10.02 -2.94
C VAL A 125 0.31 -8.92 -2.43
N VAL A 126 1.44 -8.69 -3.08
CA VAL A 126 2.42 -7.69 -2.64
C VAL A 126 2.37 -6.44 -3.50
N ILE A 127 2.46 -5.28 -2.85
CA ILE A 127 2.63 -3.99 -3.50
C ILE A 127 4.12 -3.73 -3.66
N GLY A 128 4.54 -3.46 -4.89
CA GLY A 128 5.90 -3.08 -5.25
C GLY A 128 6.00 -1.61 -5.55
N LEU A 129 6.71 -0.86 -4.73
CA LEU A 129 6.98 0.56 -4.96
C LEU A 129 8.02 0.70 -6.08
N ALA A 130 7.74 1.51 -7.10
CA ALA A 130 8.64 1.75 -8.24
C ALA A 130 9.81 2.69 -7.87
N LEU A 131 10.58 2.30 -6.84
CA LEU A 131 11.80 2.94 -6.36
C LEU A 131 12.83 1.87 -6.00
N ASP A 132 14.11 2.22 -6.02
CA ASP A 132 15.22 1.34 -5.68
C ASP A 132 16.31 2.04 -4.85
N GLU A 133 17.54 1.55 -4.92
CA GLU A 133 18.70 2.09 -4.21
C GLU A 133 18.99 3.55 -4.56
N ASP A 134 18.70 3.97 -5.79
CA ASP A 134 18.89 5.33 -6.28
C ASP A 134 17.70 6.26 -5.96
N GLY A 135 16.64 5.70 -5.36
CA GLY A 135 15.42 6.40 -4.98
C GLY A 135 14.32 6.30 -6.03
N ILE A 136 13.48 7.35 -6.12
CA ILE A 136 12.37 7.42 -7.08
C ILE A 136 12.91 8.02 -8.38
N ALA A 137 12.81 7.28 -9.49
CA ALA A 137 13.22 7.80 -10.78
C ALA A 137 12.32 8.96 -11.24
N ASP A 138 12.94 9.98 -11.83
CA ASP A 138 12.22 11.15 -12.35
C ASP A 138 11.45 10.86 -13.65
N THR A 139 11.73 9.73 -14.31
CA THR A 139 11.14 9.35 -15.60
C THR A 139 10.28 8.08 -15.49
N ALA A 140 9.31 7.96 -16.38
CA ALA A 140 8.52 6.73 -16.51
C ALA A 140 9.41 5.54 -16.92
N ASP A 141 10.44 5.74 -17.76
CA ASP A 141 11.40 4.68 -18.12
C ASP A 141 12.07 4.08 -16.89
N GLY A 142 12.58 4.91 -15.99
CA GLY A 142 13.22 4.45 -14.76
C GLY A 142 12.26 3.68 -13.85
N ARG A 143 11.04 4.22 -13.65
CA ARG A 143 10.02 3.55 -12.82
C ARG A 143 9.57 2.22 -13.41
N VAL A 144 9.40 2.12 -14.72
CA VAL A 144 9.06 0.87 -15.42
C VAL A 144 10.21 -0.15 -15.32
N ALA A 145 11.47 0.31 -15.38
CA ALA A 145 12.63 -0.56 -15.20
C ALA A 145 12.64 -1.18 -13.78
N VAL A 146 12.38 -0.37 -12.74
CA VAL A 146 12.25 -0.87 -11.36
C VAL A 146 11.07 -1.85 -11.23
N ALA A 147 9.91 -1.53 -11.82
CA ALA A 147 8.77 -2.45 -11.83
C ALA A 147 9.11 -3.80 -12.47
N ARG A 148 9.84 -3.81 -13.57
CA ARG A 148 10.34 -5.03 -14.23
C ARG A 148 11.26 -5.83 -13.31
N LYS A 149 12.23 -5.17 -12.64
CA LYS A 149 13.12 -5.79 -11.64
C LYS A 149 12.32 -6.48 -10.53
N ILE A 150 11.28 -5.81 -10.01
CA ILE A 150 10.41 -6.37 -8.96
C ILE A 150 9.68 -7.62 -9.47
N TYR A 151 9.11 -7.60 -10.69
CA TYR A 151 8.44 -8.76 -11.28
C TYR A 151 9.39 -9.94 -11.51
N GLU A 152 10.58 -9.68 -12.05
CA GLU A 152 11.59 -10.70 -12.30
C GLU A 152 12.02 -11.35 -10.98
N ARG A 153 12.30 -10.53 -9.99
CA ARG A 153 12.71 -11.04 -8.68
C ARG A 153 11.60 -11.80 -7.96
N ALA A 154 10.34 -11.34 -8.04
CA ALA A 154 9.19 -12.07 -7.51
C ALA A 154 9.04 -13.45 -8.16
N ALA A 155 9.27 -13.55 -9.48
CA ALA A 155 9.24 -14.82 -10.19
C ALA A 155 10.32 -15.81 -9.70
N ASP A 156 11.52 -15.35 -9.32
CA ASP A 156 12.58 -16.18 -8.73
C ASP A 156 12.11 -16.83 -7.41
N TYR A 157 11.26 -16.13 -6.64
CA TYR A 157 10.63 -16.68 -5.43
C TYR A 157 9.40 -17.54 -5.74
N GLY A 158 9.02 -17.68 -7.02
CA GLY A 158 7.81 -18.40 -7.45
C GLY A 158 6.52 -17.68 -7.03
N ILE A 159 6.54 -16.36 -6.98
CA ILE A 159 5.37 -15.52 -6.80
C ILE A 159 4.80 -15.23 -8.19
N ALA A 160 3.54 -15.61 -8.42
CA ALA A 160 2.88 -15.37 -9.68
C ALA A 160 2.66 -13.86 -9.91
N LYS A 161 2.74 -13.42 -11.17
CA LYS A 161 2.68 -12.01 -11.55
C LYS A 161 1.40 -11.32 -11.09
N GLU A 162 0.27 -12.00 -11.13
CA GLU A 162 -1.01 -11.51 -10.64
C GLU A 162 -1.05 -11.24 -9.14
N ASN A 163 -0.05 -11.71 -8.41
CA ASN A 163 0.13 -11.44 -6.98
C ASN A 163 1.11 -10.29 -6.70
N VAL A 164 1.51 -9.56 -7.73
CA VAL A 164 2.34 -8.36 -7.61
C VAL A 164 1.58 -7.19 -8.23
N ILE A 165 1.41 -6.12 -7.46
CA ILE A 165 0.77 -4.88 -7.91
C ILE A 165 1.80 -3.77 -7.77
N ILE A 166 2.00 -2.98 -8.81
CA ILE A 166 3.02 -1.91 -8.78
C ILE A 166 2.40 -0.57 -8.41
N ASP A 167 2.99 0.09 -7.42
CA ASP A 167 2.74 1.51 -7.16
C ASP A 167 3.67 2.35 -8.02
N GLY A 168 3.08 3.09 -8.97
CA GLY A 168 3.78 3.98 -9.88
C GLY A 168 4.31 5.26 -9.20
N LEU A 169 4.04 5.45 -7.93
CA LEU A 169 4.46 6.56 -7.05
C LEU A 169 3.97 7.94 -7.53
N CYS A 170 2.86 8.37 -6.94
CA CYS A 170 2.33 9.70 -7.19
C CYS A 170 3.09 10.74 -6.37
N MET A 171 3.77 11.66 -7.07
CA MET A 171 4.43 12.80 -6.46
C MET A 171 3.51 14.02 -6.46
N THR A 172 3.78 14.98 -5.57
CA THR A 172 2.94 16.18 -5.47
C THR A 172 3.25 17.19 -6.57
N VAL A 173 2.22 17.66 -7.28
CA VAL A 173 2.37 18.67 -8.33
C VAL A 173 2.79 20.04 -7.81
N SER A 174 2.67 20.29 -6.51
CA SER A 174 3.19 21.52 -5.90
C SER A 174 4.72 21.58 -5.86
N ALA A 175 5.38 20.43 -5.89
CA ALA A 175 6.84 20.34 -5.95
C ALA A 175 7.35 20.20 -7.39
N ASP A 176 6.66 19.42 -8.21
CA ASP A 176 6.98 19.20 -9.62
C ASP A 176 5.69 19.02 -10.44
N PRO A 177 5.30 20.02 -11.25
CA PRO A 177 4.10 19.96 -12.09
C PRO A 177 4.09 18.81 -13.12
N GLU A 178 5.26 18.39 -13.62
CA GLU A 178 5.36 17.31 -14.62
C GLU A 178 5.21 15.92 -13.99
N SER A 179 5.35 15.80 -12.69
CA SER A 179 5.32 14.52 -11.98
C SER A 179 4.01 13.76 -12.18
N ALA A 180 2.88 14.46 -12.35
CA ALA A 180 1.59 13.86 -12.66
C ALA A 180 1.63 13.09 -14.00
N LEU A 181 2.21 13.69 -15.04
CA LEU A 181 2.33 13.06 -16.36
C LEU A 181 3.25 11.84 -16.30
N VAL A 182 4.36 11.94 -15.56
CA VAL A 182 5.27 10.80 -15.35
C VAL A 182 4.53 9.65 -14.64
N THR A 183 3.71 9.94 -13.63
CA THR A 183 2.92 8.93 -12.91
C THR A 183 1.92 8.24 -13.85
N LEU A 184 1.14 9.01 -14.61
CA LEU A 184 0.15 8.47 -15.55
C LEU A 184 0.81 7.62 -16.64
N GLU A 185 1.91 8.11 -17.22
CA GLU A 185 2.69 7.36 -18.21
C GLU A 185 3.28 6.07 -17.63
N THR A 186 3.78 6.12 -16.39
CA THR A 186 4.28 4.92 -15.69
C THR A 186 3.19 3.86 -15.54
N ILE A 187 2.01 4.25 -15.07
CA ILE A 187 0.86 3.35 -14.90
C ILE A 187 0.47 2.72 -16.24
N ARG A 188 0.31 3.54 -17.28
CA ARG A 188 -0.03 3.07 -18.62
C ARG A 188 1.00 2.04 -19.12
N ARG A 189 2.28 2.32 -19.00
CA ARG A 189 3.34 1.45 -19.48
C ARG A 189 3.50 0.17 -18.68
N ILE A 190 3.29 0.21 -17.36
CA ILE A 190 3.24 -1.02 -16.54
C ILE A 190 2.12 -1.94 -17.04
N HIS A 191 0.95 -1.39 -17.36
CA HIS A 191 -0.15 -2.14 -17.95
C HIS A 191 0.20 -2.65 -19.36
N ASP A 192 0.57 -1.77 -20.29
CA ASP A 192 0.73 -2.09 -21.71
C ASP A 192 1.96 -2.97 -21.99
N GLU A 193 3.11 -2.68 -21.36
CA GLU A 193 4.38 -3.34 -21.63
C GLU A 193 4.63 -4.54 -20.72
N LEU A 194 4.20 -4.45 -19.46
CA LEU A 194 4.42 -5.51 -18.49
C LEU A 194 3.17 -6.36 -18.24
N GLY A 195 1.97 -5.96 -18.72
CA GLY A 195 0.70 -6.61 -18.42
C GLY A 195 0.47 -6.70 -16.91
N GLY A 196 0.84 -5.67 -16.17
CA GLY A 196 0.80 -5.62 -14.72
C GLY A 196 -0.40 -4.86 -14.19
N ASN A 197 -0.79 -5.15 -12.94
CA ASN A 197 -1.77 -4.35 -12.21
C ASN A 197 -1.06 -3.22 -11.47
N THR A 198 -1.75 -2.09 -11.28
CA THR A 198 -1.21 -0.92 -10.60
C THR A 198 -2.07 -0.48 -9.43
N ILE A 199 -1.45 0.19 -8.48
CA ILE A 199 -2.07 0.87 -7.34
C ILE A 199 -1.47 2.28 -7.26
N LEU A 200 -2.19 3.21 -6.64
CA LEU A 200 -1.70 4.58 -6.50
C LEU A 200 -2.20 5.24 -5.22
N GLY A 201 -1.31 5.88 -4.50
CA GLY A 201 -1.62 6.82 -3.43
C GLY A 201 -2.10 8.16 -4.01
N VAL A 202 -3.33 8.20 -4.52
CA VAL A 202 -3.88 9.33 -5.29
C VAL A 202 -3.77 10.67 -4.55
N SER A 203 -4.00 10.69 -3.24
CA SER A 203 -4.03 11.95 -2.48
C SER A 203 -2.66 12.66 -2.39
N ASN A 204 -1.58 11.99 -2.76
CA ASN A 204 -0.25 12.61 -2.81
C ASN A 204 -0.16 13.72 -3.87
N ILE A 205 -0.90 13.59 -4.98
CA ILE A 205 -0.90 14.57 -6.08
C ILE A 205 -1.18 16.00 -5.59
N SER A 206 -2.10 16.13 -4.64
CA SER A 206 -2.61 17.41 -4.15
C SER A 206 -1.99 17.88 -2.83
N PHE A 207 -0.94 17.20 -2.35
CA PHE A 207 -0.35 17.56 -1.05
C PHE A 207 0.16 19.01 -1.06
N GLY A 208 -0.22 19.76 -0.02
CA GLY A 208 0.10 21.19 0.09
C GLY A 208 -0.79 22.14 -0.73
N LEU A 209 -1.74 21.63 -1.52
CA LEU A 209 -2.66 22.46 -2.31
C LEU A 209 -4.02 22.67 -1.62
N PRO A 210 -4.75 23.76 -1.94
CA PRO A 210 -6.14 23.94 -1.54
C PRO A 210 -7.06 23.00 -2.35
N ALA A 211 -8.29 22.78 -1.85
CA ALA A 211 -9.34 22.01 -2.53
C ALA A 211 -8.88 20.58 -2.96
N ARG A 212 -8.15 19.91 -2.09
CA ARG A 212 -7.54 18.59 -2.36
C ARG A 212 -8.56 17.55 -2.86
N GLU A 213 -9.75 17.52 -2.26
CA GLU A 213 -10.81 16.58 -2.65
C GLU A 213 -11.19 16.72 -4.12
N LEU A 214 -11.28 17.96 -4.59
CA LEU A 214 -11.58 18.23 -6.00
C LEU A 214 -10.45 17.75 -6.91
N ILE A 215 -9.20 18.07 -6.57
CA ILE A 215 -8.02 17.64 -7.35
C ILE A 215 -7.96 16.11 -7.40
N ASN A 216 -8.08 15.45 -6.25
CA ASN A 216 -8.02 13.99 -6.16
C ASN A 216 -9.15 13.29 -6.93
N SER A 217 -10.32 13.93 -7.09
CA SER A 217 -11.44 13.35 -7.82
C SER A 217 -11.29 13.41 -9.34
N TYR A 218 -10.40 14.27 -9.85
CA TYR A 218 -10.14 14.40 -11.29
C TYR A 218 -8.85 13.67 -11.73
N PHE A 219 -7.94 13.43 -10.83
CA PHE A 219 -6.70 12.70 -11.10
C PHE A 219 -6.90 11.19 -11.04
#